data_1c65054a4188b10187b7716b200c7dc1
#
_entry.id   1c65054a4188b10187b7716b200c7dc1
#
_cell.length_a   1.000
_cell.length_b   1.000
_cell.length_c   1.000
_cell.angle_alpha   90.00
_cell.angle_beta   90.00
_cell.angle_gamma   90.00
#
_symmetry.space_group_name_H-M   'P 1'
#
loop_
_entity.id
_entity.type
_entity.pdbx_description
1 polymer ?
#
loop_
_entity_poly.entity_id
_entity_poly.type
_entity_poly.pdbx_seq_one_letter_code
_entity_poly.pdbx_strand_id
1 'polypeptide(L)'
;QGRGGGDYWFIPGKFRFCLNCGQTHEVHGKDINRLASLSGEGRSSATTILTLSAIRQLFAAQDIPADQPDPRKLLGFTDNRQDAALQAGHFNDFVFLLTLRSALIGALQNHQGMLNEETLADAVFKALGFDKTDFGTLAEYLRTPKLMGLARQDAQRTMRFIIGYRLLRDLRRGWRFNNPNLDQLNLLSIAYRGLDEFVAETSLFAAHPVLACISPEQRATVASLLFDSMRRSLCLETRYLDPVEQDKAKATAHQYLNERWAFASDENLETAKYLILTKRPEYRGKPRTDLVPGGSRSRLLKDIKAAKFWKDSAAASQVATWKDPQWVELTEQLLQAASHYGYVHKLDVEGAVVGWRLNASSMDWMLVDEAQALENGKHNQFFRSLYLAVAENLRQQDHPLFDFEAQEHTAQVDASRRQLLEQRFRYTEKDRKDWLANPAHEAPLERLPVMFCSPTMELGVDISALNTVYLRNVPPTPANYAQRSGRAGRSGQQALVITYCAALSPHDQWFFHHATEMVHGIVKPPTLDLTNRDLVESHLHAVWMAAAQVQ
;
A
#
# COMPACT_ATOMS: atom_id res chain seq x y z
N GLN A 1 28.11 -21.75 -32.47
CA GLN A 1 27.87 -22.10 -31.07
C GLN A 1 28.76 -21.19 -30.20
N GLY A 2 28.36 -19.95 -29.99
CA GLY A 2 29.02 -19.01 -29.10
C GLY A 2 28.34 -19.11 -27.71
N ARG A 3 29.02 -19.69 -26.74
CA ARG A 3 28.69 -19.54 -25.33
C ARG A 3 29.08 -18.11 -24.92
N GLY A 4 28.11 -17.23 -24.84
CA GLY A 4 28.27 -15.96 -24.15
C GLY A 4 28.39 -16.23 -22.65
N GLY A 5 29.61 -16.33 -22.16
CA GLY A 5 29.87 -16.33 -20.73
C GLY A 5 29.76 -14.89 -20.22
N GLY A 6 28.72 -14.58 -19.45
CA GLY A 6 28.70 -13.35 -18.68
C GLY A 6 29.51 -13.50 -17.39
N ASP A 7 30.09 -12.41 -16.90
CA ASP A 7 30.76 -12.40 -15.61
C ASP A 7 29.73 -12.55 -14.48
N TYR A 8 29.91 -13.57 -13.65
CA TYR A 8 29.06 -13.85 -12.50
C TYR A 8 29.83 -13.62 -11.22
N TRP A 9 29.21 -12.93 -10.27
CA TRP A 9 29.74 -12.72 -8.94
C TRP A 9 29.14 -13.71 -7.96
N PHE A 10 29.95 -14.52 -7.32
CA PHE A 10 29.50 -15.40 -6.24
C PHE A 10 29.57 -14.67 -4.91
N ILE A 11 28.44 -14.55 -4.22
CA ILE A 11 28.36 -13.99 -2.86
C ILE A 11 28.12 -15.16 -1.89
N PRO A 12 29.11 -15.51 -1.06
CA PRO A 12 28.93 -16.59 -0.10
C PRO A 12 27.95 -16.20 0.99
N GLY A 13 27.03 -17.10 1.35
CA GLY A 13 26.04 -16.89 2.40
C GLY A 13 24.69 -16.43 1.91
N LYS A 14 23.87 -15.89 2.85
CA LYS A 14 22.49 -15.45 2.53
C LYS A 14 22.51 -14.10 1.82
N PHE A 15 21.89 -14.05 0.65
CA PHE A 15 21.71 -12.82 -0.11
C PHE A 15 20.67 -11.92 0.60
N ARG A 16 21.05 -10.69 0.97
CA ARG A 16 20.29 -9.84 1.88
C ARG A 16 19.97 -8.45 1.38
N PHE A 17 20.29 -8.15 0.14
CA PHE A 17 20.05 -6.83 -0.44
C PHE A 17 19.70 -6.92 -1.91
N CYS A 18 18.94 -5.94 -2.40
CA CYS A 18 18.64 -5.83 -3.82
C CYS A 18 19.84 -5.22 -4.55
N LEU A 19 20.34 -5.90 -5.60
CA LEU A 19 21.47 -5.40 -6.41
C LEU A 19 21.13 -4.10 -7.16
N ASN A 20 19.86 -3.86 -7.44
CA ASN A 20 19.42 -2.70 -8.19
C ASN A 20 19.29 -1.44 -7.31
N CYS A 21 18.63 -1.56 -6.15
CA CYS A 21 18.35 -0.40 -5.29
C CYS A 21 19.07 -0.44 -3.93
N GLY A 22 19.88 -1.47 -3.64
CA GLY A 22 20.63 -1.60 -2.40
C GLY A 22 19.78 -1.89 -1.14
N GLN A 23 18.45 -2.03 -1.27
CA GLN A 23 17.58 -2.27 -0.13
C GLN A 23 17.94 -3.58 0.59
N THR A 24 18.13 -3.50 1.90
CA THR A 24 18.51 -4.65 2.74
C THR A 24 17.30 -5.33 3.37
N HIS A 25 17.37 -6.65 3.52
CA HIS A 25 16.38 -7.46 4.22
C HIS A 25 16.82 -7.82 5.64
N GLU A 26 15.88 -7.90 6.57
CA GLU A 26 16.19 -8.19 7.97
C GLU A 26 16.70 -9.61 8.21
N VAL A 27 17.62 -9.75 9.18
CA VAL A 27 18.42 -10.96 9.42
C VAL A 27 17.67 -12.02 10.26
N HIS A 28 16.64 -11.64 11.00
CA HIS A 28 16.03 -12.45 12.06
C HIS A 28 14.56 -12.79 11.76
N GLY A 29 14.31 -13.54 10.72
CA GLY A 29 13.07 -14.30 10.56
C GLY A 29 13.45 -15.76 10.35
N LYS A 30 12.64 -16.70 10.83
CA LYS A 30 12.75 -18.10 10.40
C LYS A 30 12.83 -18.11 8.89
N ASP A 31 13.72 -18.93 8.32
CA ASP A 31 13.84 -19.19 6.87
C ASP A 31 12.57 -19.88 6.35
N ILE A 32 11.45 -19.23 6.53
CA ILE A 32 10.21 -19.56 5.85
C ILE A 32 10.44 -19.06 4.44
N ASN A 33 10.49 -19.96 3.52
CA ASN A 33 10.59 -19.86 2.08
C ASN A 33 10.17 -18.46 1.54
N ARG A 34 10.98 -17.43 1.85
CA ARG A 34 10.70 -16.03 1.50
C ARG A 34 10.66 -15.83 -0.01
N LEU A 35 11.36 -16.68 -0.77
CA LEU A 35 11.29 -16.67 -2.22
C LEU A 35 9.94 -17.19 -2.74
N ALA A 36 9.32 -18.15 -2.06
CA ALA A 36 7.97 -18.60 -2.41
C ALA A 36 6.90 -17.56 -1.98
N SER A 37 7.07 -16.90 -0.83
CA SER A 37 6.27 -15.75 -0.40
C SER A 37 6.42 -14.57 -1.37
N LEU A 38 7.65 -14.23 -1.78
CA LEU A 38 7.93 -13.20 -2.79
C LEU A 38 7.30 -13.54 -4.15
N SER A 39 7.22 -14.81 -4.54
CA SER A 39 6.57 -15.18 -5.80
C SER A 39 5.04 -14.98 -5.74
N GLY A 40 4.41 -15.25 -4.61
CA GLY A 40 2.97 -15.00 -4.39
C GLY A 40 2.63 -13.51 -4.29
N GLU A 41 3.35 -12.78 -3.45
CA GLU A 41 3.21 -11.33 -3.31
C GLU A 41 3.66 -10.59 -4.57
N GLY A 42 4.72 -11.07 -5.24
CA GLY A 42 5.20 -10.53 -6.51
C GLY A 42 4.16 -10.61 -7.63
N ARG A 43 3.37 -11.68 -7.69
CA ARG A 43 2.29 -11.82 -8.67
C ARG A 43 1.19 -10.78 -8.45
N SER A 44 0.72 -10.60 -7.23
CA SER A 44 -0.31 -9.60 -6.92
C SER A 44 0.18 -8.18 -7.17
N SER A 45 1.41 -7.86 -6.80
CA SER A 45 2.01 -6.55 -7.07
C SER A 45 2.22 -6.31 -8.57
N ALA A 46 2.73 -7.29 -9.31
CA ALA A 46 2.89 -7.20 -10.76
C ALA A 46 1.54 -7.01 -11.46
N THR A 47 0.52 -7.79 -11.08
CA THR A 47 -0.85 -7.64 -11.58
C THR A 47 -1.38 -6.23 -11.33
N THR A 48 -1.22 -5.71 -10.12
CA THR A 48 -1.67 -4.36 -9.75
C THR A 48 -0.98 -3.28 -10.57
N ILE A 49 0.35 -3.34 -10.70
CA ILE A 49 1.13 -2.34 -11.45
C ILE A 49 0.79 -2.38 -12.95
N LEU A 50 0.70 -3.57 -13.55
CA LEU A 50 0.35 -3.73 -14.96
C LEU A 50 -1.09 -3.28 -15.23
N THR A 51 -2.04 -3.64 -14.35
CA THR A 51 -3.43 -3.20 -14.44
C THR A 51 -3.52 -1.68 -14.34
N LEU A 52 -2.88 -1.06 -13.34
CA LEU A 52 -2.87 0.39 -13.18
C LEU A 52 -2.26 1.09 -14.39
N SER A 53 -1.12 0.58 -14.89
CA SER A 53 -0.45 1.16 -16.05
C SER A 53 -1.31 1.07 -17.31
N ALA A 54 -1.95 -0.08 -17.55
CA ALA A 54 -2.86 -0.28 -18.68
C ALA A 54 -4.05 0.69 -18.62
N ILE A 55 -4.73 0.77 -17.49
CA ILE A 55 -5.87 1.66 -17.30
C ILE A 55 -5.47 3.14 -17.45
N ARG A 56 -4.36 3.56 -16.85
CA ARG A 56 -3.86 4.95 -17.03
C ARG A 56 -3.62 5.29 -18.50
N GLN A 57 -3.02 4.39 -19.29
CA GLN A 57 -2.80 4.60 -20.72
C GLN A 57 -4.10 4.64 -21.51
N LEU A 58 -5.06 3.78 -21.17
CA LEU A 58 -6.38 3.81 -21.80
C LEU A 58 -7.10 5.17 -21.57
N PHE A 59 -7.00 5.71 -20.34
CA PHE A 59 -7.60 7.00 -20.01
C PHE A 59 -6.86 8.18 -20.65
N ALA A 60 -5.53 8.09 -20.84
CA ALA A 60 -4.75 9.12 -21.49
C ALA A 60 -4.93 9.17 -23.03
N ALA A 61 -5.31 8.05 -23.66
CA ALA A 61 -5.27 7.89 -25.10
C ALA A 61 -6.58 8.19 -25.83
N GLN A 62 -7.73 8.30 -25.15
CA GLN A 62 -9.04 8.33 -25.83
C GLN A 62 -10.04 9.28 -25.19
N ASP A 63 -10.55 10.21 -26.00
CA ASP A 63 -11.81 10.88 -25.77
C ASP A 63 -12.96 9.99 -26.31
N ILE A 64 -13.90 9.63 -25.45
CA ILE A 64 -15.02 8.76 -25.80
C ILE A 64 -16.29 9.62 -25.86
N PRO A 65 -17.08 9.53 -26.96
CA PRO A 65 -18.38 10.19 -27.04
C PRO A 65 -19.29 9.74 -25.88
N ALA A 66 -20.04 10.69 -25.32
CA ALA A 66 -20.86 10.46 -24.12
C ALA A 66 -22.00 9.42 -24.29
N ASP A 67 -22.38 9.13 -25.52
CA ASP A 67 -23.41 8.16 -25.90
C ASP A 67 -22.89 6.75 -26.18
N GLN A 68 -21.56 6.57 -26.16
CA GLN A 68 -20.94 5.27 -26.38
C GLN A 68 -20.51 4.61 -25.07
N PRO A 69 -20.59 3.25 -25.00
CA PRO A 69 -20.04 2.51 -23.87
C PRO A 69 -18.55 2.77 -23.70
N ASP A 70 -18.12 3.06 -22.50
CA ASP A 70 -16.71 3.31 -22.20
C ASP A 70 -15.90 2.01 -22.29
N PRO A 71 -14.98 1.86 -23.27
CA PRO A 71 -14.17 0.66 -23.42
C PRO A 71 -12.91 0.67 -22.51
N ARG A 72 -12.63 1.78 -21.81
CA ARG A 72 -11.45 1.96 -20.94
C ARG A 72 -11.58 1.17 -19.65
N LYS A 73 -11.65 -0.14 -19.77
CA LYS A 73 -11.82 -1.10 -18.66
C LYS A 73 -10.94 -2.32 -18.86
N LEU A 74 -10.68 -2.98 -17.75
CA LEU A 74 -9.89 -4.19 -17.69
C LEU A 74 -10.65 -5.29 -16.95
N LEU A 75 -10.73 -6.47 -17.56
CA LEU A 75 -11.23 -7.68 -16.93
C LEU A 75 -10.05 -8.60 -16.59
N GLY A 76 -9.84 -8.84 -15.31
CA GLY A 76 -8.78 -9.71 -14.81
C GLY A 76 -9.31 -11.09 -14.47
N PHE A 77 -8.75 -12.15 -15.06
CA PHE A 77 -9.05 -13.52 -14.70
C PHE A 77 -8.04 -14.06 -13.69
N THR A 78 -8.56 -14.68 -12.64
CA THR A 78 -7.79 -15.38 -11.60
C THR A 78 -8.15 -16.86 -11.61
N ASP A 79 -7.37 -17.72 -10.94
CA ASP A 79 -7.63 -19.15 -10.90
C ASP A 79 -8.82 -19.54 -10.04
N ASN A 80 -9.06 -18.76 -8.99
CA ASN A 80 -10.10 -19.05 -8.02
C ASN A 80 -10.72 -17.76 -7.45
N ARG A 81 -11.78 -17.92 -6.66
CA ARG A 81 -12.55 -16.83 -6.09
C ARG A 81 -11.77 -16.00 -5.06
N GLN A 82 -11.00 -16.68 -4.21
CA GLN A 82 -10.21 -16.01 -3.17
C GLN A 82 -9.16 -15.09 -3.79
N ASP A 83 -8.53 -15.55 -4.87
CA ASP A 83 -7.56 -14.74 -5.61
C ASP A 83 -8.21 -13.51 -6.27
N ALA A 84 -9.46 -13.59 -6.72
CA ALA A 84 -10.18 -12.44 -7.27
C ALA A 84 -10.40 -11.36 -6.20
N ALA A 85 -10.93 -11.76 -5.03
CA ALA A 85 -11.16 -10.86 -3.90
C ALA A 85 -9.84 -10.23 -3.39
N LEU A 86 -8.82 -11.06 -3.16
CA LEU A 86 -7.50 -10.59 -2.72
C LEU A 86 -6.85 -9.65 -3.72
N GLN A 87 -7.00 -9.89 -5.03
CA GLN A 87 -6.42 -9.04 -6.06
C GLN A 87 -7.14 -7.70 -6.17
N ALA A 88 -8.48 -7.69 -6.07
CA ALA A 88 -9.26 -6.45 -6.02
C ALA A 88 -8.88 -5.61 -4.79
N GLY A 89 -8.82 -6.23 -3.61
CA GLY A 89 -8.37 -5.57 -2.39
C GLY A 89 -6.95 -5.01 -2.49
N HIS A 90 -6.01 -5.80 -3.03
CA HIS A 90 -4.62 -5.37 -3.22
C HIS A 90 -4.52 -4.18 -4.18
N PHE A 91 -5.31 -4.17 -5.26
CA PHE A 91 -5.36 -3.05 -6.20
C PHE A 91 -5.88 -1.78 -5.53
N ASN A 92 -7.01 -1.86 -4.82
CA ASN A 92 -7.62 -0.71 -4.14
C ASN A 92 -6.70 -0.12 -3.06
N ASP A 93 -6.08 -0.98 -2.27
CA ASP A 93 -5.09 -0.59 -1.28
C ASP A 93 -3.88 0.14 -1.91
N PHE A 94 -3.42 -0.37 -3.06
CA PHE A 94 -2.31 0.26 -3.78
C PHE A 94 -2.69 1.63 -4.31
N VAL A 95 -3.85 1.76 -4.97
CA VAL A 95 -4.35 3.03 -5.50
C VAL A 95 -4.58 4.04 -4.37
N PHE A 96 -5.14 3.60 -3.25
CA PHE A 96 -5.33 4.45 -2.07
C PHE A 96 -4.00 5.03 -1.57
N LEU A 97 -2.98 4.19 -1.37
CA LEU A 97 -1.67 4.64 -0.91
C LEU A 97 -0.96 5.50 -1.96
N LEU A 98 -1.07 5.15 -3.23
CA LEU A 98 -0.52 5.94 -4.33
C LEU A 98 -1.09 7.35 -4.32
N THR A 99 -2.41 7.47 -4.21
CA THR A 99 -3.13 8.75 -4.16
C THR A 99 -2.70 9.56 -2.94
N LEU A 100 -2.70 8.95 -1.76
CA LEU A 100 -2.34 9.62 -0.50
C LEU A 100 -0.89 10.13 -0.49
N ARG A 101 0.06 9.31 -0.93
CA ARG A 101 1.49 9.66 -1.01
C ARG A 101 1.74 10.77 -2.04
N SER A 102 1.09 10.66 -3.19
CA SER A 102 1.19 11.69 -4.23
C SER A 102 0.56 13.01 -3.81
N ALA A 103 -0.56 12.97 -3.09
CA ALA A 103 -1.16 14.16 -2.50
C ALA A 103 -0.25 14.81 -1.44
N LEU A 104 0.50 14.02 -0.67
CA LEU A 104 1.51 14.56 0.25
C LEU A 104 2.63 15.28 -0.49
N ILE A 105 3.12 14.73 -1.60
CA ILE A 105 4.11 15.42 -2.45
C ILE A 105 3.54 16.75 -2.95
N GLY A 106 2.33 16.74 -3.51
CA GLY A 106 1.67 17.97 -3.97
C GLY A 106 1.45 19.00 -2.85
N ALA A 107 1.06 18.55 -1.67
CA ALA A 107 0.92 19.40 -0.48
C ALA A 107 2.25 20.04 -0.07
N LEU A 108 3.33 19.26 -0.04
CA LEU A 108 4.68 19.78 0.24
C LEU A 108 5.13 20.80 -0.80
N GLN A 109 4.93 20.52 -2.09
CA GLN A 109 5.25 21.46 -3.17
C GLN A 109 4.51 22.78 -3.02
N ASN A 110 3.24 22.76 -2.60
CA ASN A 110 2.42 23.94 -2.39
C ASN A 110 2.80 24.74 -1.10
N HIS A 111 3.59 24.13 -0.19
CA HIS A 111 4.00 24.73 1.09
C HIS A 111 5.53 24.86 1.19
N GLN A 112 6.19 25.27 0.12
CA GLN A 112 7.64 25.53 0.09
C GLN A 112 8.49 24.33 0.52
N GLY A 113 7.98 23.12 0.32
CA GLY A 113 8.68 21.87 0.62
C GLY A 113 8.60 21.41 2.07
N MET A 114 7.84 22.08 2.95
CA MET A 114 7.79 21.74 4.38
C MET A 114 6.36 21.75 4.93
N LEU A 115 6.03 20.75 5.74
CA LEU A 115 4.79 20.67 6.52
C LEU A 115 5.10 20.17 7.94
N ASN A 116 4.33 20.60 8.91
CA ASN A 116 4.38 20.10 10.29
C ASN A 116 3.10 19.33 10.65
N GLU A 117 3.04 18.73 11.84
CA GLU A 117 1.89 17.94 12.29
C GLU A 117 0.55 18.69 12.19
N GLU A 118 0.53 19.99 12.52
CA GLU A 118 -0.69 20.81 12.54
C GLU A 118 -1.23 21.05 11.14
N THR A 119 -0.35 21.31 10.18
CA THR A 119 -0.70 21.66 8.80
C THR A 119 -0.83 20.47 7.88
N LEU A 120 -0.20 19.34 8.21
CA LEU A 120 -0.07 18.15 7.37
C LEU A 120 -1.40 17.65 6.82
N ALA A 121 -2.34 17.36 7.70
CA ALA A 121 -3.61 16.74 7.31
C ALA A 121 -4.49 17.68 6.47
N ASP A 122 -4.52 18.97 6.78
CA ASP A 122 -5.28 19.96 6.03
C ASP A 122 -4.64 20.24 4.66
N ALA A 123 -3.33 20.34 4.60
CA ALA A 123 -2.61 20.54 3.34
C ALA A 123 -2.83 19.37 2.37
N VAL A 124 -2.77 18.13 2.87
CA VAL A 124 -3.04 16.94 2.04
C VAL A 124 -4.52 16.83 1.66
N PHE A 125 -5.45 17.18 2.55
CA PHE A 125 -6.88 17.27 2.25
C PHE A 125 -7.16 18.24 1.09
N LYS A 126 -6.51 19.40 1.08
CA LYS A 126 -6.59 20.37 -0.02
C LYS A 126 -5.88 19.90 -1.30
N ALA A 127 -4.74 19.22 -1.17
CA ALA A 127 -4.04 18.65 -2.32
C ALA A 127 -4.84 17.54 -3.02
N LEU A 128 -5.70 16.83 -2.26
CA LEU A 128 -6.71 15.92 -2.80
C LEU A 128 -7.90 16.64 -3.45
N GLY A 129 -8.00 17.96 -3.32
CA GLY A 129 -9.13 18.76 -3.83
C GLY A 129 -10.40 18.65 -3.00
N PHE A 130 -10.36 18.03 -1.79
CA PHE A 130 -11.54 17.78 -0.95
C PHE A 130 -12.09 19.01 -0.23
N ASP A 131 -11.44 20.14 -0.35
CA ASP A 131 -11.94 21.45 0.07
C ASP A 131 -13.00 22.03 -0.86
N LYS A 132 -13.11 21.51 -2.11
CA LYS A 132 -14.13 21.92 -3.06
C LYS A 132 -15.51 21.46 -2.62
N THR A 133 -16.53 22.20 -3.05
CA THR A 133 -17.93 21.97 -2.64
C THR A 133 -18.82 21.50 -3.78
N ASP A 134 -18.25 21.24 -4.96
CA ASP A 134 -18.98 20.66 -6.06
C ASP A 134 -19.43 19.22 -5.76
N PHE A 135 -20.52 18.80 -6.37
CA PHE A 135 -21.17 17.53 -6.09
C PHE A 135 -20.24 16.33 -6.36
N GLY A 136 -19.42 16.39 -7.43
CA GLY A 136 -18.50 15.31 -7.80
C GLY A 136 -17.44 15.09 -6.72
N THR A 137 -16.79 16.17 -6.27
CA THR A 137 -15.79 16.12 -5.20
C THR A 137 -16.39 15.62 -3.88
N LEU A 138 -17.58 16.10 -3.52
CA LEU A 138 -18.24 15.65 -2.30
C LEU A 138 -18.62 14.17 -2.36
N ALA A 139 -19.06 13.68 -3.52
CA ALA A 139 -19.38 12.27 -3.74
C ALA A 139 -18.14 11.35 -3.60
N GLU A 140 -16.94 11.86 -3.86
CA GLU A 140 -15.70 11.08 -3.77
C GLU A 140 -15.42 10.56 -2.36
N TYR A 141 -15.77 11.31 -1.32
CA TYR A 141 -15.47 10.89 0.05
C TYR A 141 -16.69 10.85 0.98
N LEU A 142 -17.80 11.51 0.64
CA LEU A 142 -19.02 11.47 1.44
C LEU A 142 -19.96 10.36 0.98
N ARG A 143 -20.55 9.65 1.93
CA ARG A 143 -21.63 8.70 1.66
C ARG A 143 -22.86 9.39 1.08
N THR A 144 -23.19 10.59 1.60
CA THR A 144 -24.28 11.45 1.13
C THR A 144 -23.72 12.79 0.69
N PRO A 145 -23.49 13.01 -0.62
CA PRO A 145 -22.88 14.25 -1.13
C PRO A 145 -23.66 15.53 -0.81
N LYS A 146 -24.97 15.41 -0.58
CA LYS A 146 -25.84 16.54 -0.20
C LYS A 146 -25.73 16.94 1.28
N LEU A 147 -24.85 16.31 2.06
CA LEU A 147 -24.63 16.62 3.47
C LEU A 147 -24.24 18.10 3.65
N MET A 148 -24.84 18.79 4.63
CA MET A 148 -24.66 20.22 4.88
C MET A 148 -24.41 20.53 6.37
N GLY A 149 -24.03 21.78 6.66
CA GLY A 149 -23.90 22.29 8.02
C GLY A 149 -22.86 21.57 8.87
N LEU A 150 -23.16 21.38 10.15
CA LEU A 150 -22.27 20.76 11.13
C LEU A 150 -21.87 19.32 10.72
N ALA A 151 -22.80 18.55 10.20
CA ALA A 151 -22.51 17.18 9.77
C ALA A 151 -21.43 17.12 8.65
N ARG A 152 -21.46 18.07 7.69
CA ARG A 152 -20.40 18.19 6.69
C ARG A 152 -19.07 18.57 7.34
N GLN A 153 -19.07 19.51 8.28
CA GLN A 153 -17.86 19.91 8.99
C GLN A 153 -17.25 18.75 9.78
N ASP A 154 -18.09 17.94 10.43
CA ASP A 154 -17.65 16.75 11.17
C ASP A 154 -17.08 15.69 10.23
N ALA A 155 -17.70 15.46 9.09
CA ALA A 155 -17.18 14.57 8.05
C ALA A 155 -15.80 15.04 7.54
N GLN A 156 -15.65 16.33 7.25
CA GLN A 156 -14.39 16.90 6.80
C GLN A 156 -13.29 16.86 7.87
N ARG A 157 -13.66 17.12 9.14
CA ARG A 157 -12.73 16.97 10.28
C ARG A 157 -12.26 15.53 10.43
N THR A 158 -13.19 14.60 10.31
CA THR A 158 -12.90 13.15 10.38
C THR A 158 -12.03 12.71 9.21
N MET A 159 -12.28 13.21 8.00
CA MET A 159 -11.44 12.92 6.84
C MET A 159 -9.99 13.40 7.04
N ARG A 160 -9.79 14.62 7.59
CA ARG A 160 -8.45 15.12 7.95
C ARG A 160 -7.79 14.24 9.02
N PHE A 161 -8.56 13.77 9.99
CA PHE A 161 -8.02 12.83 10.99
C PHE A 161 -7.55 11.52 10.34
N ILE A 162 -8.33 10.95 9.44
CA ILE A 162 -7.96 9.72 8.71
C ILE A 162 -6.70 9.94 7.88
N ILE A 163 -6.61 11.04 7.14
CA ILE A 163 -5.42 11.41 6.37
C ILE A 163 -4.18 11.47 7.28
N GLY A 164 -4.26 12.20 8.39
CA GLY A 164 -3.14 12.32 9.33
C GLY A 164 -2.72 10.97 9.93
N TYR A 165 -3.68 10.15 10.35
CA TYR A 165 -3.42 8.80 10.83
C TYR A 165 -2.74 7.92 9.79
N ARG A 166 -3.26 7.90 8.56
CA ARG A 166 -2.72 7.07 7.46
C ARG A 166 -1.30 7.50 7.09
N LEU A 167 -1.00 8.80 7.06
CA LEU A 167 0.33 9.33 6.78
C LEU A 167 1.34 8.96 7.87
N LEU A 168 1.00 9.11 9.15
CA LEU A 168 1.85 8.71 10.26
C LEU A 168 2.12 7.19 10.25
N ARG A 169 1.09 6.40 9.99
CA ARG A 169 1.23 4.95 9.85
C ARG A 169 2.13 4.57 8.67
N ASP A 170 2.10 5.33 7.57
CA ASP A 170 2.94 5.09 6.40
C ASP A 170 4.44 5.34 6.64
N LEU A 171 4.80 6.14 7.65
CA LEU A 171 6.19 6.29 8.10
C LEU A 171 6.74 5.04 8.79
N ARG A 172 5.89 4.10 9.19
CA ARG A 172 6.30 2.83 9.79
C ARG A 172 7.09 2.00 8.80
N ARG A 173 8.33 1.67 9.14
CA ARG A 173 9.21 0.86 8.28
C ARG A 173 8.69 -0.57 8.13
N GLY A 174 8.72 -1.08 6.89
CA GLY A 174 8.65 -2.53 6.63
C GLY A 174 7.26 -3.14 6.57
N TRP A 175 6.19 -2.34 6.57
CA TRP A 175 4.86 -2.93 6.49
C TRP A 175 4.41 -3.28 5.05
N ARG A 176 5.10 -2.76 3.99
CA ARG A 176 4.86 -3.16 2.59
C ARG A 176 6.15 -3.19 1.78
N PHE A 177 6.68 -4.38 1.55
CA PHE A 177 7.92 -4.58 0.78
C PHE A 177 7.78 -4.19 -0.70
N ASN A 178 6.61 -4.42 -1.29
CA ASN A 178 6.38 -4.24 -2.73
C ASN A 178 5.82 -2.85 -3.08
N ASN A 179 5.69 -1.97 -2.10
CA ASN A 179 5.18 -0.62 -2.27
C ASN A 179 5.95 0.33 -1.33
N PRO A 180 7.18 0.73 -1.71
CA PRO A 180 8.04 1.57 -0.87
C PRO A 180 7.37 2.91 -0.58
N ASN A 181 7.50 3.40 0.65
CA ASN A 181 7.02 4.71 1.06
C ASN A 181 7.93 5.83 0.55
N LEU A 182 7.51 7.08 0.74
CA LEU A 182 8.25 8.26 0.24
C LEU A 182 9.64 8.41 0.88
N ASP A 183 9.81 8.06 2.16
CA ASP A 183 11.09 8.06 2.87
C ASP A 183 12.08 7.06 2.22
N GLN A 184 11.59 5.86 1.87
CA GLN A 184 12.42 4.84 1.18
C GLN A 184 12.80 5.21 -0.26
N LEU A 185 12.05 6.11 -0.88
CA LEU A 185 12.29 6.59 -2.24
C LEU A 185 13.09 7.89 -2.30
N ASN A 186 13.55 8.41 -1.17
CA ASN A 186 14.17 9.72 -1.08
C ASN A 186 13.31 10.83 -1.71
N LEU A 187 11.99 10.77 -1.50
CA LEU A 187 11.03 11.82 -1.86
C LEU A 187 10.60 12.63 -0.63
N LEU A 188 10.75 12.04 0.55
CA LEU A 188 10.41 12.63 1.83
C LEU A 188 11.56 12.40 2.80
N SER A 189 11.89 13.40 3.58
CA SER A 189 12.71 13.30 4.79
C SER A 189 11.94 13.87 5.98
N ILE A 190 12.24 13.39 7.17
CA ILE A 190 11.72 13.96 8.42
C ILE A 190 12.87 14.65 9.11
N ALA A 191 12.72 15.96 9.30
CA ALA A 191 13.61 16.77 10.12
C ALA A 191 13.02 16.93 11.52
N TYR A 192 13.87 17.23 12.48
CA TYR A 192 13.48 17.48 13.87
C TYR A 192 13.76 18.94 14.17
N ARG A 193 12.69 19.72 14.41
CA ARG A 193 12.75 21.18 14.56
C ARG A 193 13.61 21.56 15.75
N GLY A 194 14.60 22.45 15.54
CA GLY A 194 15.51 22.89 16.57
C GLY A 194 16.59 21.87 16.94
N LEU A 195 16.86 20.86 16.06
CA LEU A 195 17.87 19.83 16.33
C LEU A 195 19.28 20.44 16.47
N ASP A 196 19.61 21.42 15.66
CA ASP A 196 20.94 22.06 15.69
C ASP A 196 21.15 22.82 17.00
N GLU A 197 20.14 23.54 17.49
CA GLU A 197 20.16 24.21 18.79
C GLU A 197 20.23 23.21 19.94
N PHE A 198 19.43 22.15 19.89
CA PHE A 198 19.45 21.09 20.89
C PHE A 198 20.83 20.47 21.05
N VAL A 199 21.48 20.08 19.96
CA VAL A 199 22.78 19.40 20.00
C VAL A 199 23.95 20.35 20.31
N ALA A 200 23.79 21.64 20.08
CA ALA A 200 24.76 22.67 20.44
C ALA A 200 24.75 23.00 21.93
N GLU A 201 23.62 22.78 22.64
CA GLU A 201 23.48 23.05 24.06
C GLU A 201 24.22 22.00 24.91
N THR A 202 25.50 22.26 25.16
CA THR A 202 26.41 21.31 25.83
C THR A 202 26.00 20.96 27.25
N SER A 203 25.30 21.87 27.94
CA SER A 203 24.84 21.64 29.33
C SER A 203 23.90 20.46 29.46
N LEU A 204 23.08 20.19 28.42
CA LEU A 204 22.15 19.05 28.36
C LEU A 204 22.86 17.68 28.34
N PHE A 205 24.10 17.66 27.89
CA PHE A 205 24.89 16.43 27.70
C PHE A 205 25.98 16.25 28.76
N ALA A 206 26.14 17.19 29.69
CA ALA A 206 27.20 17.18 30.70
C ALA A 206 27.19 15.95 31.61
N ALA A 207 26.01 15.34 31.81
CA ALA A 207 25.85 14.16 32.66
C ALA A 207 26.51 12.88 32.07
N HIS A 208 26.80 12.84 30.74
CA HIS A 208 27.38 11.66 30.11
C HIS A 208 28.69 12.00 29.37
N PRO A 209 29.85 11.45 29.80
CA PRO A 209 31.16 11.86 29.28
C PRO A 209 31.31 11.78 27.77
N VAL A 210 30.75 10.72 27.13
CA VAL A 210 30.85 10.53 25.68
C VAL A 210 29.94 11.53 24.96
N LEU A 211 28.70 11.77 25.43
CA LEU A 211 27.82 12.76 24.82
C LEU A 211 28.39 14.18 24.96
N ALA A 212 29.08 14.47 26.06
CA ALA A 212 29.71 15.77 26.27
C ALA A 212 30.93 16.00 25.34
N CYS A 213 31.72 14.95 25.03
CA CYS A 213 32.97 15.10 24.29
C CYS A 213 32.81 15.00 22.76
N ILE A 214 31.74 14.41 22.23
CA ILE A 214 31.51 14.33 20.78
C ILE A 214 30.98 15.65 20.22
N SER A 215 31.17 15.89 18.92
CA SER A 215 30.76 17.13 18.26
C SER A 215 29.21 17.25 18.18
N PRO A 216 28.68 18.49 17.99
CA PRO A 216 27.26 18.70 17.76
C PRO A 216 26.71 17.86 16.58
N GLU A 217 27.42 17.74 15.47
CA GLU A 217 27.02 16.95 14.29
C GLU A 217 26.95 15.45 14.63
N GLN A 218 27.86 14.97 15.47
CA GLN A 218 27.85 13.57 15.94
C GLN A 218 26.69 13.33 16.90
N ARG A 219 26.37 14.29 17.79
CA ARG A 219 25.16 14.26 18.64
C ARG A 219 23.90 14.27 17.78
N ALA A 220 23.83 15.11 16.74
CA ALA A 220 22.70 15.16 15.81
C ALA A 220 22.49 13.81 15.13
N THR A 221 23.56 13.14 14.73
CA THR A 221 23.48 11.80 14.13
C THR A 221 22.86 10.78 15.11
N VAL A 222 23.32 10.74 16.36
CA VAL A 222 22.77 9.81 17.36
C VAL A 222 21.32 10.14 17.71
N ALA A 223 21.00 11.44 17.89
CA ALA A 223 19.65 11.89 18.17
C ALA A 223 18.68 11.56 17.02
N SER A 224 19.09 11.78 15.76
CA SER A 224 18.30 11.43 14.60
C SER A 224 18.05 9.92 14.50
N LEU A 225 19.04 9.06 14.78
CA LEU A 225 18.86 7.61 14.83
C LEU A 225 17.83 7.20 15.90
N LEU A 226 17.88 7.84 17.07
CA LEU A 226 16.92 7.60 18.15
C LEU A 226 15.50 8.02 17.75
N PHE A 227 15.31 9.26 17.30
CA PHE A 227 14.02 9.82 16.93
C PHE A 227 13.42 9.10 15.73
N ASP A 228 14.23 8.75 14.75
CA ASP A 228 13.83 7.93 13.60
C ASP A 228 13.36 6.53 14.02
N SER A 229 14.03 5.92 14.99
CA SER A 229 13.59 4.64 15.53
C SER A 229 12.25 4.76 16.25
N MET A 230 12.04 5.84 17.00
CA MET A 230 10.79 6.12 17.71
C MET A 230 9.63 6.34 16.73
N ARG A 231 9.79 7.22 15.72
CA ARG A 231 8.74 7.48 14.72
C ARG A 231 8.37 6.23 13.91
N ARG A 232 9.38 5.47 13.45
CA ARG A 232 9.18 4.23 12.67
C ARG A 232 8.53 3.12 13.47
N SER A 233 8.59 3.19 14.78
CA SER A 233 7.96 2.24 15.71
C SER A 233 6.63 2.73 16.27
N LEU A 234 6.15 3.91 15.87
CA LEU A 234 4.97 4.59 16.39
C LEU A 234 5.05 4.90 17.90
N CYS A 235 6.27 5.13 18.42
CA CYS A 235 6.49 5.67 19.75
C CYS A 235 6.34 7.21 19.70
N LEU A 236 5.15 7.65 19.29
CA LEU A 236 4.81 9.05 19.04
C LEU A 236 3.69 9.50 19.98
N GLU A 237 3.78 10.73 20.43
CA GLU A 237 2.68 11.42 21.09
C GLU A 237 1.99 12.34 20.08
N THR A 238 0.77 11.95 19.71
CA THR A 238 -0.07 12.62 18.74
C THR A 238 -1.52 12.19 18.91
N ARG A 239 -2.46 13.08 18.61
CA ARG A 239 -3.89 12.78 18.62
C ARG A 239 -4.29 11.66 17.66
N TYR A 240 -3.55 11.45 16.58
CA TYR A 240 -3.86 10.44 15.56
C TYR A 240 -3.64 9.01 16.06
N LEU A 241 -2.82 8.82 17.10
CA LEU A 241 -2.55 7.53 17.72
C LEU A 241 -3.25 7.36 19.08
N ASP A 242 -4.09 8.33 19.47
CA ASP A 242 -4.92 8.24 20.69
C ASP A 242 -6.12 7.34 20.45
N PRO A 243 -6.35 6.29 21.27
CA PRO A 243 -7.46 5.35 21.09
C PRO A 243 -8.83 6.01 21.13
N VAL A 244 -9.03 7.01 22.00
CA VAL A 244 -10.32 7.68 22.15
C VAL A 244 -10.66 8.52 20.91
N GLU A 245 -9.67 9.24 20.39
CA GLU A 245 -9.84 10.00 19.15
C GLU A 245 -10.04 9.09 17.93
N GLN A 246 -9.36 7.93 17.90
CA GLN A 246 -9.55 6.91 16.86
C GLN A 246 -10.97 6.33 16.89
N ASP A 247 -11.51 6.00 18.06
CA ASP A 247 -12.87 5.45 18.20
C ASP A 247 -13.91 6.46 17.74
N LYS A 248 -13.79 7.74 18.13
CA LYS A 248 -14.64 8.83 17.66
C LYS A 248 -14.57 8.98 16.14
N ALA A 249 -13.35 9.02 15.59
CA ALA A 249 -13.15 9.15 14.15
C ALA A 249 -13.73 7.95 13.40
N LYS A 250 -13.59 6.72 13.92
CA LYS A 250 -14.15 5.51 13.33
C LYS A 250 -15.69 5.57 13.29
N ALA A 251 -16.32 5.94 14.38
CA ALA A 251 -17.78 6.08 14.47
C ALA A 251 -18.31 7.12 13.47
N THR A 252 -17.70 8.31 13.44
CA THR A 252 -18.10 9.41 12.54
C THR A 252 -17.82 9.07 11.07
N ALA A 253 -16.71 8.37 10.78
CA ALA A 253 -16.39 7.91 9.43
C ALA A 253 -17.45 6.94 8.90
N HIS A 254 -17.89 5.96 9.70
CA HIS A 254 -18.94 5.04 9.31
C HIS A 254 -20.29 5.72 9.03
N GLN A 255 -20.56 6.84 9.71
CA GLN A 255 -21.79 7.59 9.52
C GLN A 255 -21.77 8.42 8.24
N TYR A 256 -20.67 9.09 7.91
CA TYR A 256 -20.64 10.14 6.90
C TYR A 256 -19.75 9.87 5.69
N LEU A 257 -18.68 9.06 5.83
CA LEU A 257 -17.76 8.81 4.73
C LEU A 257 -18.14 7.54 3.97
N ASN A 258 -17.76 7.50 2.69
CA ASN A 258 -17.90 6.28 1.91
C ASN A 258 -16.89 5.20 2.34
N GLU A 259 -17.12 3.95 1.90
CA GLU A 259 -16.29 2.79 2.29
C GLU A 259 -14.82 2.91 1.85
N ARG A 260 -14.55 3.63 0.77
CA ARG A 260 -13.20 3.81 0.24
C ARG A 260 -12.30 4.59 1.20
N TRP A 261 -12.85 5.61 1.88
CA TRP A 261 -12.08 6.51 2.73
C TRP A 261 -12.26 6.23 4.23
N ALA A 262 -13.40 5.65 4.63
CA ALA A 262 -13.62 5.27 6.01
C ALA A 262 -12.64 4.18 6.47
N PHE A 263 -12.46 4.06 7.78
CA PHE A 263 -11.80 2.88 8.34
C PHE A 263 -12.69 1.65 8.12
N ALA A 264 -12.09 0.51 7.79
CA ALA A 264 -12.85 -0.74 7.73
C ALA A 264 -13.42 -1.10 9.11
N SER A 265 -14.60 -1.73 9.15
CA SER A 265 -15.28 -2.04 10.42
C SER A 265 -14.46 -2.92 11.35
N ASP A 266 -13.71 -3.86 10.78
CA ASP A 266 -12.83 -4.81 11.45
C ASP A 266 -11.36 -4.32 11.54
N GLU A 267 -11.06 -3.11 11.04
CA GLU A 267 -9.70 -2.58 11.05
C GLU A 267 -9.25 -2.28 12.49
N ASN A 268 -8.20 -2.97 12.90
CA ASN A 268 -7.51 -2.66 14.15
C ASN A 268 -6.54 -1.51 13.91
N LEU A 269 -6.84 -0.35 14.50
CA LEU A 269 -5.98 0.82 14.38
C LEU A 269 -4.76 0.68 15.29
N GLU A 270 -3.61 1.11 14.77
CA GLU A 270 -2.38 1.18 15.57
C GLU A 270 -2.46 2.35 16.53
N THR A 271 -2.16 2.11 17.79
CA THR A 271 -2.10 3.13 18.84
C THR A 271 -0.66 3.52 19.17
N ALA A 272 -0.48 4.61 19.88
CA ALA A 272 0.83 5.08 20.33
C ALA A 272 1.53 4.02 21.19
N LYS A 273 2.79 3.72 20.87
CA LYS A 273 3.65 2.79 21.59
C LYS A 273 4.64 3.53 22.48
N TYR A 274 5.30 2.78 23.37
CA TYR A 274 6.33 3.30 24.26
C TYR A 274 7.68 2.68 23.93
N LEU A 275 8.69 3.50 23.71
CA LEU A 275 10.07 3.02 23.71
C LEU A 275 10.50 2.72 25.16
N ILE A 276 11.03 1.55 25.41
CA ILE A 276 11.55 1.12 26.72
C ILE A 276 13.00 0.66 26.58
N LEU A 277 13.86 0.99 27.53
CA LEU A 277 15.25 0.54 27.53
C LEU A 277 15.47 -0.75 28.32
N THR A 278 14.53 -1.08 29.20
CA THR A 278 14.53 -2.30 30.01
C THR A 278 13.98 -3.50 29.24
N LYS A 279 14.10 -4.69 29.86
CA LYS A 279 13.44 -5.88 29.29
C LYS A 279 11.93 -5.69 29.30
N ARG A 280 11.28 -6.09 28.21
CA ARG A 280 9.82 -6.02 28.08
C ARG A 280 9.15 -6.88 29.14
N PRO A 281 8.27 -6.32 29.98
CA PRO A 281 7.49 -7.10 30.92
C PRO A 281 6.49 -8.00 30.21
N GLU A 282 6.19 -9.16 30.83
CA GLU A 282 5.17 -10.07 30.35
C GLU A 282 3.85 -9.82 31.08
N TYR A 283 2.76 -9.80 30.37
CA TYR A 283 1.42 -9.74 30.94
C TYR A 283 0.66 -11.03 30.59
N ARG A 284 0.25 -11.81 31.62
CA ARG A 284 -0.37 -13.13 31.45
C ARG A 284 0.43 -14.07 30.52
N GLY A 285 1.76 -14.08 30.66
CA GLY A 285 2.65 -14.93 29.86
C GLY A 285 2.85 -14.47 28.39
N LYS A 286 2.36 -13.28 28.01
CA LYS A 286 2.58 -12.71 26.68
C LYS A 286 3.27 -11.34 26.78
N PRO A 287 4.21 -11.02 25.89
CA PRO A 287 4.82 -9.69 25.87
C PRO A 287 3.79 -8.63 25.46
N ARG A 288 3.79 -7.50 26.12
CA ARG A 288 2.94 -6.35 25.76
C ARG A 288 3.31 -5.82 24.37
N THR A 289 2.32 -5.63 23.51
CA THR A 289 2.51 -5.21 22.10
C THR A 289 2.72 -3.71 21.94
N ASP A 290 2.32 -2.91 22.93
CA ASP A 290 2.48 -1.46 22.99
C ASP A 290 3.89 -1.02 23.46
N LEU A 291 4.74 -1.95 23.89
CA LEU A 291 6.11 -1.66 24.30
C LEU A 291 7.12 -2.04 23.22
N VAL A 292 7.98 -1.10 22.86
CA VAL A 292 9.04 -1.26 21.87
C VAL A 292 10.39 -1.32 22.58
N PRO A 293 11.14 -2.43 22.49
CA PRO A 293 12.45 -2.53 23.13
C PRO A 293 13.48 -1.66 22.39
N GLY A 294 14.11 -0.74 23.13
CA GLY A 294 15.23 0.09 22.70
C GLY A 294 16.56 -0.28 23.35
N GLY A 295 16.54 -1.21 24.33
CA GLY A 295 17.72 -1.67 25.08
C GLY A 295 18.56 -2.71 24.34
N SER A 296 19.26 -3.55 25.11
CA SER A 296 20.16 -4.60 24.61
C SER A 296 19.52 -5.45 23.51
N ARG A 297 20.27 -5.73 22.45
CA ARG A 297 19.83 -6.49 21.26
C ARG A 297 18.76 -5.80 20.39
N SER A 298 18.31 -4.58 20.73
CA SER A 298 17.37 -3.84 19.89
C SER A 298 17.99 -3.43 18.55
N ARG A 299 17.13 -3.11 17.58
CA ARG A 299 17.57 -2.53 16.31
C ARG A 299 18.19 -1.15 16.51
N LEU A 300 17.55 -0.31 17.35
CA LEU A 300 18.07 1.02 17.70
C LEU A 300 19.51 0.95 18.20
N LEU A 301 19.78 0.09 19.17
CA LEU A 301 21.13 -0.01 19.74
C LEU A 301 22.16 -0.50 18.72
N LYS A 302 21.75 -1.39 17.81
CA LYS A 302 22.63 -1.83 16.70
C LYS A 302 22.94 -0.71 15.74
N ASP A 303 21.93 0.10 15.37
CA ASP A 303 22.08 1.22 14.45
C ASP A 303 22.96 2.31 15.08
N ILE A 304 22.79 2.64 16.37
CA ILE A 304 23.67 3.56 17.11
C ILE A 304 25.13 3.07 17.12
N LYS A 305 25.37 1.80 17.47
CA LYS A 305 26.72 1.21 17.51
C LYS A 305 27.39 1.17 16.14
N ALA A 306 26.61 0.99 15.07
CA ALA A 306 27.10 0.91 13.70
C ALA A 306 27.38 2.27 13.06
N ALA A 307 27.10 3.38 13.74
CA ALA A 307 27.34 4.72 13.19
C ALA A 307 28.83 4.93 12.89
N LYS A 308 29.12 5.30 11.66
CA LYS A 308 30.50 5.33 11.14
C LYS A 308 31.38 6.34 11.86
N PHE A 309 30.83 7.43 12.34
CA PHE A 309 31.56 8.51 12.98
C PHE A 309 32.26 8.11 14.30
N TRP A 310 31.84 7.01 14.94
CA TRP A 310 32.48 6.58 16.19
C TRP A 310 33.97 6.34 16.04
N LYS A 311 34.43 5.89 14.87
CA LYS A 311 35.85 5.62 14.60
C LYS A 311 36.70 6.88 14.62
N ASP A 312 36.10 8.00 14.21
CA ASP A 312 36.79 9.28 14.06
C ASP A 312 36.38 10.27 15.18
N SER A 313 35.64 9.83 16.18
CA SER A 313 35.17 10.66 17.30
C SER A 313 36.22 10.78 18.41
N ALA A 314 36.10 11.82 19.21
CA ALA A 314 36.91 11.98 20.43
C ALA A 314 36.73 10.82 21.42
N ALA A 315 35.61 10.07 21.32
CA ALA A 315 35.28 8.94 22.16
C ALA A 315 35.72 7.58 21.57
N ALA A 316 36.41 7.53 20.42
CA ALA A 316 36.69 6.30 19.69
C ALA A 316 37.32 5.18 20.54
N SER A 317 38.36 5.51 21.32
CA SER A 317 39.05 4.56 22.22
C SER A 317 38.14 4.04 23.35
N GLN A 318 37.28 4.89 23.87
CA GLN A 318 36.37 4.57 24.95
C GLN A 318 35.24 3.64 24.45
N VAL A 319 34.56 4.01 23.36
CA VAL A 319 33.42 3.23 22.83
C VAL A 319 33.85 1.88 22.24
N ALA A 320 35.12 1.73 21.81
CA ALA A 320 35.65 0.46 21.30
C ALA A 320 35.61 -0.68 22.33
N THR A 321 35.62 -0.35 23.61
CA THR A 321 35.59 -1.33 24.72
C THR A 321 34.20 -1.57 25.28
N TRP A 322 33.18 -0.81 24.81
CA TRP A 322 31.87 -0.82 25.39
C TRP A 322 31.08 -2.10 25.08
N LYS A 323 30.32 -2.52 26.09
CA LYS A 323 29.30 -3.57 25.98
C LYS A 323 27.91 -2.95 25.93
N ASP A 324 26.87 -3.75 25.77
CA ASP A 324 25.47 -3.28 25.69
C ASP A 324 25.06 -2.33 26.82
N PRO A 325 25.39 -2.54 28.09
CA PRO A 325 24.95 -1.64 29.17
C PRO A 325 25.37 -0.18 28.99
N GLN A 326 26.61 0.08 28.58
CA GLN A 326 27.10 1.46 28.37
C GLN A 326 26.38 2.16 27.21
N TRP A 327 26.04 1.42 26.18
CA TRP A 327 25.24 1.94 25.05
C TRP A 327 23.79 2.21 25.46
N VAL A 328 23.22 1.40 26.35
CA VAL A 328 21.88 1.64 26.91
C VAL A 328 21.90 2.90 27.77
N GLU A 329 22.93 3.06 28.62
CA GLU A 329 23.11 4.26 29.44
C GLU A 329 23.25 5.53 28.60
N LEU A 330 24.06 5.51 27.53
CA LEU A 330 24.16 6.61 26.57
C LEU A 330 22.79 6.96 25.99
N THR A 331 22.03 5.94 25.58
CA THR A 331 20.69 6.14 25.00
C THR A 331 19.73 6.72 26.03
N GLU A 332 19.80 6.30 27.29
CA GLU A 332 18.98 6.83 28.37
C GLU A 332 19.32 8.30 28.66
N GLN A 333 20.59 8.66 28.75
CA GLN A 333 21.01 10.04 28.94
C GLN A 333 20.60 10.95 27.78
N LEU A 334 20.66 10.43 26.53
CA LEU A 334 20.16 11.15 25.37
C LEU A 334 18.63 11.37 25.45
N LEU A 335 17.86 10.36 25.87
CA LEU A 335 16.41 10.49 26.09
C LEU A 335 16.11 11.50 27.20
N GLN A 336 16.89 11.53 28.28
CA GLN A 336 16.73 12.53 29.34
C GLN A 336 17.02 13.94 28.82
N ALA A 337 18.11 14.14 28.09
CA ALA A 337 18.42 15.43 27.46
C ALA A 337 17.30 15.87 26.48
N ALA A 338 16.83 14.95 25.65
CA ALA A 338 15.72 15.20 24.72
C ALA A 338 14.41 15.50 25.45
N SER A 339 14.18 14.92 26.62
CA SER A 339 13.00 15.23 27.46
C SER A 339 13.08 16.63 28.07
N HIS A 340 14.26 17.07 28.54
CA HIS A 340 14.44 18.43 29.02
C HIS A 340 14.25 19.49 27.92
N TYR A 341 14.61 19.18 26.69
CA TYR A 341 14.42 20.07 25.56
C TYR A 341 12.99 20.06 24.98
N GLY A 342 12.17 19.04 25.36
CA GLY A 342 10.78 18.91 24.94
C GLY A 342 10.52 18.03 23.72
N TYR A 343 11.52 17.31 23.22
CA TYR A 343 11.33 16.34 22.12
C TYR A 343 10.60 15.09 22.58
N VAL A 344 10.85 14.62 23.79
CA VAL A 344 10.41 13.31 24.26
C VAL A 344 9.69 13.45 25.58
N HIS A 345 8.55 12.76 25.72
CA HIS A 345 7.85 12.67 26.99
C HIS A 345 8.20 11.35 27.70
N LYS A 346 8.60 11.48 28.95
CA LYS A 346 8.82 10.37 29.87
C LYS A 346 7.50 10.00 30.55
N LEU A 347 7.13 8.75 30.50
CA LEU A 347 5.87 8.24 31.02
C LEU A 347 6.12 7.00 31.88
N ASP A 348 5.46 6.92 33.03
CA ASP A 348 5.48 5.71 33.84
C ASP A 348 4.44 4.72 33.29
N VAL A 349 4.93 3.58 32.83
CA VAL A 349 4.11 2.49 32.34
C VAL A 349 3.87 1.50 33.47
N GLU A 350 2.70 0.87 33.53
CA GLU A 350 2.38 -0.14 34.55
C GLU A 350 3.55 -1.13 34.78
N GLY A 351 3.88 -1.37 36.07
CA GLY A 351 4.96 -2.27 36.45
C GLY A 351 6.32 -1.59 36.62
N ALA A 352 6.36 -0.30 36.94
CA ALA A 352 7.58 0.50 37.19
C ALA A 352 8.53 0.56 35.97
N VAL A 353 7.99 0.45 34.75
CA VAL A 353 8.74 0.57 33.50
C VAL A 353 8.63 1.98 33.00
N VAL A 354 9.77 2.63 32.77
CA VAL A 354 9.82 3.94 32.12
C VAL A 354 9.68 3.77 30.61
N GLY A 355 8.65 4.41 30.05
CA GLY A 355 8.40 4.48 28.62
C GLY A 355 8.64 5.90 28.08
N TRP A 356 8.96 6.00 26.81
CA TRP A 356 9.25 7.27 26.14
C TRP A 356 8.44 7.38 24.86
N ARG A 357 7.92 8.59 24.59
CA ARG A 357 7.26 8.95 23.32
C ARG A 357 7.88 10.23 22.75
N LEU A 358 8.12 10.23 21.45
CA LEU A 358 8.54 11.43 20.72
C LEU A 358 7.32 12.31 20.44
N ASN A 359 7.44 13.59 20.68
CA ASN A 359 6.41 14.56 20.35
C ASN A 359 6.34 14.75 18.84
N ALA A 360 5.22 14.38 18.21
CA ALA A 360 5.05 14.48 16.77
C ALA A 360 5.08 15.93 16.26
N SER A 361 4.77 16.91 17.10
CA SER A 361 4.84 18.34 16.73
C SER A 361 6.28 18.82 16.47
N SER A 362 7.28 18.07 16.94
CA SER A 362 8.70 18.36 16.67
C SER A 362 9.17 17.89 15.29
N MET A 363 8.34 17.14 14.57
CA MET A 363 8.69 16.59 13.25
C MET A 363 8.24 17.51 12.13
N ASP A 364 9.18 17.88 11.26
CA ASP A 364 8.91 18.57 10.02
C ASP A 364 9.05 17.60 8.84
N TRP A 365 8.02 17.55 8.01
CA TRP A 365 7.95 16.74 6.81
C TRP A 365 8.54 17.53 5.66
N MET A 366 9.67 17.09 5.11
CA MET A 366 10.45 17.83 4.13
C MET A 366 10.43 17.10 2.78
N LEU A 367 10.12 17.85 1.73
CA LEU A 367 10.30 17.38 0.36
C LEU A 367 11.80 17.31 0.05
N VAL A 368 12.27 16.16 -0.40
CA VAL A 368 13.67 15.98 -0.83
C VAL A 368 13.80 16.42 -2.28
N ASP A 369 14.70 17.35 -2.56
CA ASP A 369 14.99 17.76 -3.92
C ASP A 369 15.76 16.69 -4.73
N GLU A 370 15.83 16.87 -6.03
CA GLU A 370 16.43 15.88 -6.92
C GLU A 370 17.94 15.73 -6.73
N ALA A 371 18.65 16.83 -6.40
CA ALA A 371 20.09 16.81 -6.15
C ALA A 371 20.40 16.02 -4.87
N GLN A 372 19.68 16.29 -3.77
CA GLN A 372 19.79 15.53 -2.52
C GLN A 372 19.42 14.05 -2.69
N ALA A 373 18.41 13.77 -3.52
CA ALA A 373 18.01 12.39 -3.79
C ALA A 373 19.08 11.59 -4.50
N LEU A 374 19.85 12.20 -5.40
CA LEU A 374 20.97 11.57 -6.10
C LEU A 374 22.15 11.27 -5.17
N GLU A 375 22.44 12.17 -4.23
CA GLU A 375 23.49 11.99 -3.23
C GLU A 375 23.18 10.86 -2.24
N ASN A 376 21.92 10.68 -1.89
CA ASN A 376 21.44 9.69 -0.91
C ASN A 376 21.44 8.24 -1.43
N GLY A 377 21.88 7.99 -2.66
CA GLY A 377 22.10 6.65 -3.20
C GLY A 377 20.97 6.13 -4.08
N LYS A 378 21.06 4.84 -4.48
CA LYS A 378 20.13 4.20 -5.41
C LYS A 378 18.75 3.98 -4.76
N HIS A 379 17.71 4.41 -5.46
CA HIS A 379 16.31 4.20 -5.09
C HIS A 379 15.53 3.63 -6.30
N ASN A 380 14.32 3.12 -6.05
CA ASN A 380 13.49 2.55 -7.10
C ASN A 380 12.88 3.67 -7.97
N GLN A 381 13.46 3.88 -9.15
CA GLN A 381 13.06 4.93 -10.10
C GLN A 381 11.63 4.79 -10.59
N PHE A 382 11.14 3.55 -10.76
CA PHE A 382 9.77 3.33 -11.22
C PHE A 382 8.74 3.93 -10.25
N PHE A 383 8.85 3.58 -8.97
CA PHE A 383 7.92 4.11 -7.97
C PHE A 383 8.10 5.61 -7.75
N ARG A 384 9.33 6.11 -7.79
CA ARG A 384 9.61 7.54 -7.70
C ARG A 384 8.90 8.30 -8.82
N SER A 385 9.10 7.89 -10.07
CA SER A 385 8.46 8.51 -11.24
C SER A 385 6.94 8.38 -11.19
N LEU A 386 6.41 7.24 -10.72
CA LEU A 386 4.98 7.03 -10.58
C LEU A 386 4.34 8.01 -9.59
N TYR A 387 4.92 8.17 -8.39
CA TYR A 387 4.39 9.09 -7.39
C TYR A 387 4.46 10.55 -7.82
N LEU A 388 5.54 10.96 -8.47
CA LEU A 388 5.68 12.32 -9.01
C LEU A 388 4.69 12.60 -10.14
N ALA A 389 4.51 11.67 -11.06
CA ALA A 389 3.53 11.81 -12.15
C ALA A 389 2.09 11.91 -11.62
N VAL A 390 1.75 11.13 -10.59
CA VAL A 390 0.42 11.21 -9.98
C VAL A 390 0.25 12.50 -9.18
N ALA A 391 1.29 12.97 -8.48
CA ALA A 391 1.25 14.25 -7.78
C ALA A 391 0.99 15.42 -8.76
N GLU A 392 1.61 15.39 -9.94
CA GLU A 392 1.38 16.38 -10.98
C GLU A 392 -0.06 16.33 -11.53
N ASN A 393 -0.61 15.13 -11.77
CA ASN A 393 -2.00 14.97 -12.19
C ASN A 393 -2.97 15.52 -11.14
N LEU A 394 -2.74 15.24 -9.85
CA LEU A 394 -3.54 15.79 -8.76
C LEU A 394 -3.49 17.31 -8.73
N ARG A 395 -2.31 17.90 -8.96
CA ARG A 395 -2.12 19.35 -8.99
C ARG A 395 -2.85 20.02 -10.16
N GLN A 396 -2.88 19.37 -11.31
CA GLN A 396 -3.61 19.86 -12.50
C GLN A 396 -5.12 19.65 -12.42
N GLN A 397 -5.61 19.05 -11.32
CA GLN A 397 -7.02 18.72 -11.09
C GLN A 397 -7.60 17.71 -12.11
N ASP A 398 -6.76 16.99 -12.79
CA ASP A 398 -7.13 15.83 -13.58
C ASP A 398 -6.98 14.58 -12.68
N HIS A 399 -8.10 14.08 -12.14
CA HIS A 399 -8.14 13.07 -11.11
C HIS A 399 -8.68 11.71 -11.59
N PRO A 400 -8.12 11.09 -12.61
CA PRO A 400 -8.62 9.78 -13.04
C PRO A 400 -8.47 8.70 -11.96
N LEU A 401 -7.54 8.87 -11.00
CA LEU A 401 -7.28 7.88 -9.96
C LEU A 401 -8.42 7.71 -8.96
N PHE A 402 -9.27 8.70 -8.75
CA PHE A 402 -10.44 8.55 -7.90
C PHE A 402 -11.44 7.56 -8.49
N ASP A 403 -11.54 7.50 -9.81
CA ASP A 403 -12.35 6.51 -10.53
C ASP A 403 -11.67 5.14 -10.61
N PHE A 404 -10.42 4.99 -10.14
CA PHE A 404 -9.67 3.75 -10.22
C PHE A 404 -10.01 2.84 -9.05
N GLU A 405 -10.99 2.00 -9.28
CA GLU A 405 -11.47 1.00 -8.34
C GLU A 405 -11.44 -0.39 -9.00
N ALA A 406 -11.12 -1.41 -8.23
CA ALA A 406 -11.27 -2.79 -8.61
C ALA A 406 -12.30 -3.48 -7.72
N GLN A 407 -13.15 -4.31 -8.31
CA GLN A 407 -14.09 -5.15 -7.58
C GLN A 407 -13.96 -6.60 -8.01
N GLU A 408 -14.31 -7.51 -7.12
CA GLU A 408 -14.44 -8.91 -7.46
C GLU A 408 -15.81 -9.20 -8.06
N HIS A 409 -15.85 -10.10 -9.03
CA HIS A 409 -17.08 -10.68 -9.55
C HIS A 409 -17.02 -12.19 -9.43
N THR A 410 -17.62 -12.71 -8.37
CA THR A 410 -17.64 -14.14 -8.04
C THR A 410 -19.06 -14.56 -7.65
N ALA A 411 -19.33 -15.86 -7.65
CA ALA A 411 -20.63 -16.38 -7.26
C ALA A 411 -20.98 -16.15 -5.78
N GLN A 412 -20.03 -15.71 -4.96
CA GLN A 412 -20.26 -15.40 -3.54
C GLN A 412 -20.81 -13.99 -3.33
N VAL A 413 -20.66 -13.11 -4.30
CA VAL A 413 -21.24 -11.75 -4.26
C VAL A 413 -22.75 -11.86 -4.45
N ASP A 414 -23.53 -11.17 -3.61
CA ASP A 414 -24.99 -11.12 -3.71
C ASP A 414 -25.45 -10.73 -5.12
N ALA A 415 -26.57 -11.32 -5.57
CA ALA A 415 -27.10 -11.10 -6.90
C ALA A 415 -27.37 -9.61 -7.21
N SER A 416 -27.94 -8.88 -6.24
CA SER A 416 -28.20 -7.44 -6.36
C SER A 416 -26.90 -6.63 -6.48
N ARG A 417 -25.90 -6.96 -5.66
CA ARG A 417 -24.58 -6.32 -5.73
C ARG A 417 -23.88 -6.65 -7.04
N ARG A 418 -23.92 -7.90 -7.52
CA ARG A 418 -23.36 -8.28 -8.82
C ARG A 418 -23.97 -7.48 -9.96
N GLN A 419 -25.30 -7.36 -9.98
CA GLN A 419 -26.01 -6.57 -11.00
C GLN A 419 -25.58 -5.11 -11.00
N LEU A 420 -25.41 -4.50 -9.83
CA LEU A 420 -24.88 -3.15 -9.69
C LEU A 420 -23.44 -3.04 -10.19
N LEU A 421 -22.56 -4.00 -9.85
CA LEU A 421 -21.17 -4.03 -10.33
C LEU A 421 -21.10 -4.18 -11.85
N GLU A 422 -21.96 -5.01 -12.43
CA GLU A 422 -22.06 -5.16 -13.89
C GLU A 422 -22.56 -3.87 -14.55
N GLN A 423 -23.52 -3.17 -13.95
CA GLN A 423 -23.99 -1.87 -14.44
C GLN A 423 -22.88 -0.82 -14.35
N ARG A 424 -22.16 -0.73 -13.24
CA ARG A 424 -21.00 0.15 -13.06
C ARG A 424 -19.86 -0.20 -14.03
N PHE A 425 -19.67 -1.47 -14.36
CA PHE A 425 -18.67 -1.92 -15.32
C PHE A 425 -19.07 -1.63 -16.76
N ARG A 426 -20.35 -1.75 -17.11
CA ARG A 426 -20.89 -1.35 -18.42
C ARG A 426 -20.88 0.16 -18.64
N TYR A 427 -21.22 0.92 -17.67
CA TYR A 427 -21.24 2.37 -17.52
C TYR A 427 -21.24 3.19 -18.83
N THR A 428 -22.23 4.05 -18.96
CA THR A 428 -22.26 5.16 -19.93
C THR A 428 -22.57 6.47 -19.20
N GLU A 429 -22.23 7.61 -19.78
CA GLU A 429 -22.63 8.91 -19.22
C GLU A 429 -24.17 9.07 -19.18
N LYS A 430 -24.88 8.36 -20.04
CA LYS A 430 -26.35 8.29 -19.99
C LYS A 430 -26.81 7.55 -18.72
N ASP A 431 -26.22 6.38 -18.42
CA ASP A 431 -26.57 5.62 -17.22
C ASP A 431 -26.36 6.46 -15.95
N ARG A 432 -25.29 7.25 -15.90
CA ARG A 432 -25.03 8.18 -14.79
C ARG A 432 -26.11 9.25 -14.66
N LYS A 433 -26.56 9.84 -15.78
CA LYS A 433 -27.63 10.85 -15.78
C LYS A 433 -28.96 10.25 -15.34
N ASP A 434 -29.31 9.10 -15.90
CA ASP A 434 -30.56 8.39 -15.57
C ASP A 434 -30.57 7.95 -14.09
N TRP A 435 -29.42 7.51 -13.56
CA TRP A 435 -29.25 7.17 -12.15
C TRP A 435 -29.47 8.38 -11.23
N LEU A 436 -28.86 9.52 -11.56
CA LEU A 436 -29.00 10.76 -10.79
C LEU A 436 -30.41 11.37 -10.87
N ALA A 437 -31.16 11.10 -11.94
CA ALA A 437 -32.54 11.54 -12.09
C ALA A 437 -33.50 10.79 -11.15
N ASN A 438 -33.10 9.63 -10.63
CA ASN A 438 -33.89 8.87 -9.67
C ASN A 438 -33.66 9.42 -8.25
N PRO A 439 -34.69 9.99 -7.59
CA PRO A 439 -34.57 10.57 -6.24
C PRO A 439 -34.22 9.54 -5.15
N ALA A 440 -34.34 8.24 -5.41
CA ALA A 440 -33.92 7.19 -4.49
C ALA A 440 -32.39 7.05 -4.38
N HIS A 441 -31.63 7.65 -5.30
CA HIS A 441 -30.18 7.56 -5.30
C HIS A 441 -29.55 8.84 -4.72
N GLU A 442 -28.79 8.70 -3.66
CA GLU A 442 -28.14 9.81 -2.97
C GLU A 442 -26.77 10.15 -3.56
N ALA A 443 -26.10 9.18 -4.16
CA ALA A 443 -24.78 9.31 -4.79
C ALA A 443 -24.85 8.99 -6.29
N PRO A 444 -23.91 9.53 -7.13
CA PRO A 444 -23.86 9.22 -8.54
C PRO A 444 -23.49 7.75 -8.79
N LEU A 445 -23.91 7.22 -9.94
CA LEU A 445 -23.38 5.94 -10.40
C LEU A 445 -21.89 6.16 -10.75
N GLU A 446 -21.01 5.46 -10.05
CA GLU A 446 -19.58 5.53 -10.27
C GLU A 446 -19.16 4.47 -11.29
N ARG A 447 -18.18 4.82 -12.12
CA ARG A 447 -17.53 3.89 -13.05
C ARG A 447 -16.76 2.84 -12.29
N LEU A 448 -16.75 1.59 -12.80
CA LEU A 448 -15.88 0.51 -12.32
C LEU A 448 -14.92 0.10 -13.45
N PRO A 449 -13.68 0.63 -13.48
CA PRO A 449 -12.76 0.36 -14.59
C PRO A 449 -12.07 -1.01 -14.50
N VAL A 450 -12.00 -1.63 -13.32
CA VAL A 450 -11.31 -2.92 -13.12
C VAL A 450 -12.24 -3.92 -12.43
N MET A 451 -12.34 -5.10 -13.00
CA MET A 451 -13.07 -6.21 -12.40
C MET A 451 -12.20 -7.46 -12.42
N PHE A 452 -12.01 -8.09 -11.26
CA PHE A 452 -11.36 -9.39 -11.15
C PHE A 452 -12.40 -10.49 -11.01
N CYS A 453 -12.26 -11.55 -11.78
CA CYS A 453 -13.22 -12.65 -11.80
C CYS A 453 -12.55 -14.02 -11.76
N SER A 454 -13.30 -15.01 -11.29
CA SER A 454 -12.93 -16.42 -11.39
C SER A 454 -13.30 -16.99 -12.78
N PRO A 455 -12.86 -18.21 -13.12
CA PRO A 455 -13.18 -18.84 -14.40
C PRO A 455 -14.67 -18.96 -14.71
N THR A 456 -15.54 -18.92 -13.71
CA THR A 456 -16.99 -18.97 -13.90
C THR A 456 -17.55 -17.84 -14.78
N MET A 457 -16.80 -16.76 -14.94
CA MET A 457 -17.13 -15.65 -15.83
C MET A 457 -16.76 -15.91 -17.31
N GLU A 458 -16.17 -17.06 -17.62
CA GLU A 458 -15.95 -17.50 -19.02
C GLU A 458 -17.28 -17.66 -19.77
N LEU A 459 -18.37 -17.95 -19.04
CA LEU A 459 -19.70 -18.20 -19.57
C LEU A 459 -20.71 -17.15 -19.03
N GLY A 460 -21.44 -16.48 -19.91
CA GLY A 460 -22.75 -15.93 -19.57
C GLY A 460 -22.85 -14.46 -19.15
N VAL A 461 -21.80 -13.64 -19.12
CA VAL A 461 -21.95 -12.21 -18.86
C VAL A 461 -21.80 -11.41 -20.16
N ASP A 462 -22.82 -10.62 -20.49
CA ASP A 462 -22.75 -9.65 -21.57
C ASP A 462 -21.91 -8.45 -21.13
N ILE A 463 -20.62 -8.52 -21.38
CA ILE A 463 -19.69 -7.42 -21.17
C ILE A 463 -19.53 -6.72 -22.53
N SER A 464 -20.26 -5.64 -22.71
CA SER A 464 -20.12 -4.79 -23.87
C SER A 464 -18.80 -4.00 -23.82
N ALA A 465 -18.17 -3.76 -24.97
CA ALA A 465 -17.01 -2.89 -25.15
C ALA A 465 -15.92 -3.05 -24.05
N LEU A 466 -14.96 -3.93 -24.27
CA LEU A 466 -13.83 -4.18 -23.40
C LEU A 466 -12.53 -4.13 -24.20
N ASN A 467 -11.58 -3.29 -23.78
CA ASN A 467 -10.29 -3.17 -24.45
C ASN A 467 -9.23 -4.13 -23.89
N THR A 468 -9.25 -4.41 -22.62
CA THR A 468 -8.14 -5.14 -22.00
C THR A 468 -8.60 -6.33 -21.17
N VAL A 469 -8.00 -7.48 -21.44
CA VAL A 469 -8.10 -8.68 -20.61
C VAL A 469 -6.75 -8.95 -19.96
N TYR A 470 -6.75 -9.20 -18.67
CA TYR A 470 -5.58 -9.61 -17.91
C TYR A 470 -5.75 -11.04 -17.39
N LEU A 471 -4.85 -11.92 -17.77
CA LEU A 471 -4.78 -13.30 -17.29
C LEU A 471 -3.67 -13.37 -16.22
N ARG A 472 -4.06 -13.53 -14.94
CA ARG A 472 -3.13 -13.56 -13.80
C ARG A 472 -2.20 -14.76 -13.81
N ASN A 473 -2.55 -15.79 -14.59
CA ASN A 473 -1.74 -16.95 -14.93
C ASN A 473 -2.15 -17.50 -16.30
N VAL A 474 -1.31 -18.33 -16.85
CA VAL A 474 -1.59 -19.00 -18.11
C VAL A 474 -2.80 -19.92 -17.91
N PRO A 475 -3.85 -19.82 -18.75
CA PRO A 475 -5.01 -20.71 -18.67
C PRO A 475 -4.64 -22.18 -18.83
N PRO A 476 -5.42 -23.10 -18.28
CA PRO A 476 -5.12 -24.54 -18.35
C PRO A 476 -5.04 -25.08 -19.77
N THR A 477 -5.86 -24.55 -20.68
CA THR A 477 -5.95 -25.00 -22.06
C THR A 477 -6.08 -23.85 -23.06
N PRO A 478 -5.75 -24.06 -24.35
CA PRO A 478 -6.02 -23.08 -25.41
C PRO A 478 -7.49 -22.69 -25.51
N ALA A 479 -8.42 -23.58 -25.21
CA ALA A 479 -9.85 -23.30 -25.18
C ALA A 479 -10.21 -22.25 -24.11
N ASN A 480 -9.67 -22.41 -22.90
CA ASN A 480 -9.86 -21.42 -21.82
C ASN A 480 -9.21 -20.08 -22.18
N TYR A 481 -8.03 -20.11 -22.80
CA TYR A 481 -7.38 -18.89 -23.30
C TYR A 481 -8.29 -18.16 -24.29
N ALA A 482 -8.80 -18.87 -25.32
CA ALA A 482 -9.67 -18.28 -26.32
C ALA A 482 -10.98 -17.71 -25.71
N GLN A 483 -11.58 -18.41 -24.75
CA GLN A 483 -12.80 -17.96 -24.06
C GLN A 483 -12.57 -16.69 -23.22
N ARG A 484 -11.43 -16.59 -22.54
CA ARG A 484 -11.06 -15.42 -21.71
C ARG A 484 -10.60 -14.24 -22.56
N SER A 485 -9.66 -14.48 -23.48
CA SER A 485 -9.10 -13.43 -24.35
C SER A 485 -10.15 -12.87 -25.31
N GLY A 486 -11.05 -13.70 -25.83
CA GLY A 486 -12.15 -13.30 -26.71
C GLY A 486 -13.23 -12.43 -26.05
N ARG A 487 -13.06 -12.04 -24.79
CA ARG A 487 -13.89 -11.00 -24.15
C ARG A 487 -13.49 -9.60 -24.59
N ALA A 488 -12.22 -9.37 -24.96
CA ALA A 488 -11.74 -8.09 -25.48
C ALA A 488 -11.96 -7.97 -27.00
N GLY A 489 -12.22 -6.77 -27.48
CA GLY A 489 -12.29 -6.45 -28.92
C GLY A 489 -13.52 -6.95 -29.67
N ARG A 490 -14.59 -7.35 -29.00
CA ARG A 490 -15.79 -7.95 -29.62
C ARG A 490 -16.51 -7.03 -30.62
N SER A 491 -16.41 -5.73 -30.44
CA SER A 491 -17.09 -4.74 -31.28
C SER A 491 -16.18 -4.13 -32.37
N GLY A 492 -15.11 -4.83 -32.74
CA GLY A 492 -14.15 -4.36 -33.76
C GLY A 492 -13.14 -3.33 -33.23
N GLN A 493 -13.13 -3.06 -31.93
CA GLN A 493 -12.15 -2.17 -31.30
C GLN A 493 -10.81 -2.90 -31.07
N GLN A 494 -9.75 -2.13 -30.87
CA GLN A 494 -8.44 -2.66 -30.50
C GLN A 494 -8.52 -3.37 -29.15
N ALA A 495 -7.83 -4.50 -29.02
CA ALA A 495 -7.81 -5.31 -27.83
C ALA A 495 -6.39 -5.61 -27.37
N LEU A 496 -6.17 -5.56 -26.06
CA LEU A 496 -4.94 -5.95 -25.42
C LEU A 496 -5.20 -7.14 -24.48
N VAL A 497 -4.47 -8.21 -24.68
CA VAL A 497 -4.49 -9.37 -23.78
C VAL A 497 -3.12 -9.48 -23.12
N ILE A 498 -3.10 -9.38 -21.79
CA ILE A 498 -1.89 -9.49 -20.98
C ILE A 498 -1.95 -10.82 -20.23
N THR A 499 -0.97 -11.71 -20.42
CA THR A 499 -0.86 -12.96 -19.69
C THR A 499 0.38 -12.94 -18.81
N TYR A 500 0.20 -13.06 -17.50
CA TYR A 500 1.31 -13.18 -16.55
C TYR A 500 1.76 -14.63 -16.43
N CYS A 501 3.03 -14.91 -16.72
CA CYS A 501 3.64 -16.21 -16.61
C CYS A 501 4.52 -16.27 -15.36
N ALA A 502 4.14 -17.07 -14.38
CA ALA A 502 4.90 -17.20 -13.13
C ALA A 502 6.19 -18.00 -13.35
N ALA A 503 7.32 -17.43 -12.89
CA ALA A 503 8.65 -18.03 -13.08
C ALA A 503 8.82 -19.42 -12.43
N LEU A 504 8.04 -19.72 -11.37
CA LEU A 504 8.12 -20.99 -10.64
C LEU A 504 7.03 -22.00 -11.05
N SER A 505 6.19 -21.66 -12.02
CA SER A 505 5.17 -22.58 -12.56
C SER A 505 5.70 -23.26 -13.83
N PRO A 506 5.91 -24.59 -13.84
CA PRO A 506 6.35 -25.28 -15.05
C PRO A 506 5.39 -25.11 -16.23
N HIS A 507 4.07 -25.11 -15.95
CA HIS A 507 3.03 -24.85 -16.94
C HIS A 507 3.16 -23.45 -17.57
N ASP A 508 3.27 -22.41 -16.72
CA ASP A 508 3.40 -21.04 -17.20
C ASP A 508 4.68 -20.84 -18.00
N GLN A 509 5.79 -21.44 -17.54
CA GLN A 509 7.09 -21.35 -18.23
C GLN A 509 7.09 -22.10 -19.56
N TRP A 510 6.41 -23.23 -19.65
CA TRP A 510 6.25 -23.92 -20.94
C TRP A 510 5.59 -23.01 -21.96
N PHE A 511 4.43 -22.45 -21.64
CA PHE A 511 3.69 -21.59 -22.56
C PHE A 511 4.31 -20.20 -22.73
N PHE A 512 5.15 -19.74 -21.80
CA PHE A 512 5.96 -18.53 -22.05
C PHE A 512 6.92 -18.74 -23.23
N HIS A 513 7.52 -19.91 -23.34
CA HIS A 513 8.42 -20.25 -24.45
C HIS A 513 7.68 -20.76 -25.70
N HIS A 514 6.44 -21.22 -25.57
CA HIS A 514 5.62 -21.80 -26.63
C HIS A 514 4.26 -21.07 -26.74
N ALA A 515 4.30 -19.72 -26.75
CA ALA A 515 3.08 -18.90 -26.71
C ALA A 515 2.09 -19.20 -27.85
N THR A 516 2.60 -19.55 -29.03
CA THR A 516 1.79 -19.92 -30.19
C THR A 516 0.93 -21.18 -29.94
N GLU A 517 1.40 -22.13 -29.13
CA GLU A 517 0.63 -23.30 -28.76
C GLU A 517 -0.56 -22.99 -27.86
N MET A 518 -0.50 -21.92 -27.07
CA MET A 518 -1.62 -21.44 -26.27
C MET A 518 -2.58 -20.60 -27.12
N VAL A 519 -2.06 -19.67 -27.92
CA VAL A 519 -2.87 -18.69 -28.68
C VAL A 519 -3.57 -19.33 -29.87
N HIS A 520 -2.88 -20.23 -30.59
CA HIS A 520 -3.36 -20.91 -31.78
C HIS A 520 -3.56 -22.44 -31.56
N GLY A 521 -3.55 -22.89 -30.32
CA GLY A 521 -3.65 -24.28 -29.98
C GLY A 521 -4.98 -24.90 -30.39
N ILE A 522 -4.96 -26.18 -30.68
CA ILE A 522 -6.14 -26.94 -31.08
C ILE A 522 -7.08 -27.09 -29.87
N VAL A 523 -8.30 -26.61 -30.02
CA VAL A 523 -9.39 -26.88 -29.08
C VAL A 523 -9.88 -28.29 -29.26
N LYS A 524 -9.50 -29.20 -28.37
CA LYS A 524 -10.02 -30.58 -28.40
C LYS A 524 -11.47 -30.56 -27.91
N PRO A 525 -12.39 -31.20 -28.63
CA PRO A 525 -13.75 -31.34 -28.12
C PRO A 525 -13.73 -32.17 -26.83
N PRO A 526 -14.65 -31.90 -25.88
CA PRO A 526 -14.75 -32.71 -24.67
C PRO A 526 -15.04 -34.16 -25.04
N THR A 527 -14.27 -35.08 -24.49
CA THR A 527 -14.52 -36.52 -24.60
C THR A 527 -15.35 -36.96 -23.40
N LEU A 528 -16.44 -37.67 -23.68
CA LEU A 528 -17.22 -38.30 -22.61
C LEU A 528 -16.44 -39.49 -22.07
N ASP A 529 -16.25 -39.54 -20.77
CA ASP A 529 -15.72 -40.73 -20.11
C ASP A 529 -16.83 -41.79 -19.98
N LEU A 530 -16.85 -42.70 -20.95
CA LEU A 530 -17.82 -43.79 -20.98
C LEU A 530 -17.52 -44.89 -19.96
N THR A 531 -16.45 -44.78 -19.18
CA THR A 531 -16.13 -45.71 -18.09
C THR A 531 -16.83 -45.35 -16.79
N ASN A 532 -17.37 -44.14 -16.68
CA ASN A 532 -18.16 -43.71 -15.51
C ASN A 532 -19.57 -44.31 -15.59
N ARG A 533 -19.77 -45.42 -14.89
CA ARG A 533 -21.02 -46.18 -14.88
C ARG A 533 -22.22 -45.34 -14.44
N ASP A 534 -22.10 -44.59 -13.38
CA ASP A 534 -23.20 -43.79 -12.82
C ASP A 534 -23.66 -42.70 -13.80
N LEU A 535 -22.73 -42.08 -14.52
CA LEU A 535 -23.03 -41.10 -15.56
C LEU A 535 -23.77 -41.76 -16.74
N VAL A 536 -23.31 -42.92 -17.20
CA VAL A 536 -23.93 -43.66 -18.30
C VAL A 536 -25.33 -44.16 -17.90
N GLU A 537 -25.50 -44.74 -16.71
CA GLU A 537 -26.81 -45.14 -16.17
C GLU A 537 -27.78 -43.98 -16.06
N SER A 538 -27.34 -42.83 -15.51
CA SER A 538 -28.17 -41.61 -15.42
C SER A 538 -28.61 -41.13 -16.79
N HIS A 539 -27.71 -41.16 -17.78
CA HIS A 539 -28.03 -40.75 -19.15
C HIS A 539 -28.99 -41.71 -19.83
N LEU A 540 -28.79 -43.01 -19.66
CA LEU A 540 -29.72 -44.03 -20.16
C LEU A 540 -31.10 -43.90 -19.55
N HIS A 541 -31.20 -43.65 -18.25
CA HIS A 541 -32.46 -43.39 -17.59
C HIS A 541 -33.16 -42.13 -18.14
N ALA A 542 -32.42 -41.05 -18.38
CA ALA A 542 -32.99 -39.82 -18.97
C ALA A 542 -33.52 -40.08 -20.40
N VAL A 543 -32.77 -40.79 -21.24
CA VAL A 543 -33.20 -41.16 -22.60
C VAL A 543 -34.42 -42.08 -22.54
N TRP A 544 -34.42 -43.07 -21.64
CA TRP A 544 -35.56 -43.98 -21.46
C TRP A 544 -36.82 -43.26 -21.00
N MET A 545 -36.72 -42.37 -20.02
CA MET A 545 -37.88 -41.58 -19.57
C MET A 545 -38.39 -40.64 -20.67
N ALA A 546 -37.51 -40.02 -21.44
CA ALA A 546 -37.91 -39.22 -22.59
C ALA A 546 -38.64 -40.03 -23.66
N ALA A 547 -38.15 -41.26 -23.97
CA ALA A 547 -38.78 -42.18 -24.91
C ALA A 547 -40.13 -42.73 -24.41
N ALA A 548 -40.23 -42.93 -23.09
CA ALA A 548 -41.47 -43.41 -22.46
C ALA A 548 -42.48 -42.27 -22.21
N GLN A 549 -42.19 -41.03 -22.59
CA GLN A 549 -43.03 -39.86 -22.39
C GLN A 549 -43.49 -39.65 -20.90
N VAL A 550 -42.67 -40.10 -19.96
CA VAL A 550 -42.88 -39.85 -18.53
C VAL A 550 -42.50 -38.41 -18.22
N GLN A 551 -43.46 -37.59 -17.83
CA GLN A 551 -43.26 -36.22 -17.40
C GLN A 551 -42.83 -36.13 -15.92
#